data_545c140a1c376c8895362324fac127d4
#
_entry.id   545c140a1c376c8895362324fac127d4
#
_cell.length_a   1.000
_cell.length_b   1.000
_cell.length_c   1.000
_cell.angle_alpha   90.00
_cell.angle_beta   90.00
_cell.angle_gamma   90.00
#
_symmetry.space_group_name_H-M   'P 1'
#
loop_
_entity.id
_entity.type
_entity.pdbx_description
1 polymer ?
#
loop_
_entity_poly.entity_id
_entity_poly.type
_entity_poly.pdbx_seq_one_letter_code
_entity_poly.pdbx_strand_id
1 'polypeptide(L)'
;KTNDRQFFNLGSQYAFTYNANRLDNYNNFFFFRGEVDFAGNSLGILDKLIKFKRDADGFRTILGLPYQQYVKTELDIRYYRYFGGDRQFVARLNPGIGLAYGNSDLLTFEKNFFAGGSSGVRAWQARTLGPGNYNRAVLGTDGKADTLRANLRNLDQLGEYKLEGNFEYRFKIINSFMGAKVKGATFTDFGNIWRRNVSVENPGGEFKFNQIFNQLAIGMGAGLRFDLNYFVFRLDAGIKVKDPQFSGSDQYVIKYLFNKNEFKDNFANTHRPDVYRFVQYNFGIGMPF
;
A
#
# COMPACT_ATOMS: atom_id res chain seq x y z
N LYS A 1 -15.30 -5.74 -15.78
CA LYS A 1 -16.65 -5.15 -15.96
C LYS A 1 -17.14 -4.28 -14.80
N THR A 2 -16.48 -4.30 -13.63
CA THR A 2 -16.93 -3.55 -12.43
C THR A 2 -16.35 -2.13 -12.30
N ASN A 3 -15.32 -1.76 -13.07
CA ASN A 3 -14.64 -0.47 -12.92
C ASN A 3 -15.39 0.74 -13.51
N ASP A 4 -16.35 0.52 -14.41
CA ASP A 4 -17.09 1.61 -15.08
C ASP A 4 -18.51 1.78 -14.53
N ARG A 5 -18.88 1.05 -13.47
CA ARG A 5 -20.21 1.14 -12.91
C ARG A 5 -20.33 2.34 -11.96
N GLN A 6 -21.31 3.19 -12.21
CA GLN A 6 -21.65 4.29 -11.31
C GLN A 6 -22.42 3.77 -10.09
N PHE A 7 -22.12 4.32 -8.93
CA PHE A 7 -22.76 3.95 -7.66
C PHE A 7 -23.28 5.20 -6.95
N PHE A 8 -24.39 5.03 -6.27
CA PHE A 8 -24.86 6.01 -5.31
C PHE A 8 -24.18 5.73 -3.96
N ASN A 9 -23.41 6.68 -3.45
CA ASN A 9 -22.68 6.51 -2.20
C ASN A 9 -23.12 7.56 -1.17
N LEU A 10 -23.75 7.10 -0.10
CA LEU A 10 -24.13 7.90 1.06
C LEU A 10 -23.46 7.30 2.29
N GLY A 11 -22.48 8.00 2.82
CA GLY A 11 -21.67 7.51 3.93
C GLY A 11 -21.21 8.59 4.88
N SER A 12 -20.53 8.16 5.92
CA SER A 12 -19.88 9.01 6.90
C SER A 12 -18.49 8.50 7.18
N GLN A 13 -17.57 9.44 7.39
CA GLN A 13 -16.19 9.16 7.73
C GLN A 13 -15.88 9.84 9.07
N TYR A 14 -15.28 9.09 9.98
CA TYR A 14 -14.80 9.58 11.26
C TYR A 14 -13.29 9.36 11.32
N ALA A 15 -12.57 10.38 11.75
CA ALA A 15 -11.14 10.30 12.02
C ALA A 15 -10.86 10.80 13.43
N PHE A 16 -10.12 10.01 14.19
CA PHE A 16 -9.60 10.37 15.49
C PHE A 16 -8.08 10.46 15.39
N THR A 17 -7.51 11.58 15.82
CA THR A 17 -6.05 11.78 15.84
C THR A 17 -5.61 12.14 17.24
N TYR A 18 -4.66 11.37 17.77
CA TYR A 18 -3.94 11.65 19.01
C TYR A 18 -2.47 11.91 18.67
N ASN A 19 -1.97 13.08 19.07
CA ASN A 19 -0.58 13.45 18.86
C ASN A 19 0.01 13.92 20.21
N ALA A 20 0.88 13.12 20.78
CA ALA A 20 1.54 13.43 22.04
C ALA A 20 2.82 14.28 21.87
N ASN A 21 3.11 14.77 20.66
CA ASN A 21 4.24 15.65 20.41
C ASN A 21 4.04 17.00 21.13
N ARG A 22 5.00 17.36 21.99
CA ARG A 22 5.05 18.65 22.66
C ARG A 22 6.10 19.52 21.98
N LEU A 23 5.72 20.72 21.58
CA LEU A 23 6.54 21.64 20.77
C LEU A 23 7.88 22.00 21.43
N ASP A 24 7.97 21.94 22.77
CA ASP A 24 9.12 22.47 23.55
C ASP A 24 10.18 21.43 23.88
N ASN A 25 9.99 20.14 23.54
CA ASN A 25 10.93 19.10 23.95
C ASN A 25 11.11 18.05 22.86
N TYR A 26 12.36 17.66 22.58
CA TYR A 26 12.75 16.48 21.83
C TYR A 26 12.43 15.20 22.65
N ASN A 27 11.16 14.99 22.96
CA ASN A 27 10.71 13.87 23.76
C ASN A 27 10.26 12.71 22.85
N ASN A 28 10.36 11.51 23.41
CA ASN A 28 9.74 10.36 22.78
C ASN A 28 8.22 10.51 22.85
N PHE A 29 7.53 10.23 21.75
CA PHE A 29 6.07 10.34 21.72
C PHE A 29 5.42 9.33 20.81
N PHE A 30 4.13 9.10 21.05
CA PHE A 30 3.26 8.34 20.18
C PHE A 30 2.35 9.27 19.38
N PHE A 31 2.15 8.89 18.15
CA PHE A 31 1.10 9.42 17.29
C PHE A 31 0.16 8.26 16.93
N PHE A 32 -1.13 8.53 16.98
CA PHE A 32 -2.16 7.59 16.59
C PHE A 32 -3.20 8.31 15.76
N ARG A 33 -3.56 7.74 14.60
CA ARG A 33 -4.72 8.14 13.81
C ARG A 33 -5.52 6.90 13.48
N GLY A 34 -6.78 6.89 13.89
CA GLY A 34 -7.77 5.90 13.50
C GLY A 34 -8.81 6.53 12.60
N GLU A 35 -9.17 5.86 11.51
CA GLU A 35 -10.16 6.31 10.55
C GLU A 35 -11.17 5.19 10.31
N VAL A 36 -12.45 5.53 10.34
CA VAL A 36 -13.55 4.63 9.99
C VAL A 36 -14.42 5.32 8.95
N ASP A 37 -14.61 4.67 7.82
CA ASP A 37 -15.46 5.11 6.72
C ASP A 37 -16.52 4.03 6.46
N PHE A 38 -17.78 4.41 6.48
CA PHE A 38 -18.88 3.48 6.22
C PHE A 38 -19.97 4.14 5.38
N ALA A 39 -20.61 3.36 4.53
CA ALA A 39 -21.67 3.84 3.66
C ALA A 39 -22.83 2.85 3.55
N GLY A 40 -23.98 3.38 3.14
CA GLY A 40 -25.17 2.64 2.75
C GLY A 40 -25.98 2.01 3.88
N ASN A 41 -25.58 2.15 5.15
CA ASN A 41 -26.31 1.53 6.28
C ASN A 41 -27.69 2.12 6.45
N SER A 42 -27.82 3.45 6.40
CA SER A 42 -29.11 4.15 6.45
C SER A 42 -30.01 3.78 5.27
N LEU A 43 -29.42 3.63 4.07
CA LEU A 43 -30.15 3.20 2.88
C LEU A 43 -30.61 1.75 3.00
N GLY A 44 -29.79 0.87 3.57
CA GLY A 44 -30.17 -0.52 3.84
C GLY A 44 -31.31 -0.65 4.86
N ILE A 45 -31.38 0.26 5.83
CA ILE A 45 -32.53 0.33 6.78
C ILE A 45 -33.76 0.85 6.03
N LEU A 46 -33.62 1.91 5.26
CA LEU A 46 -34.71 2.51 4.51
C LEU A 46 -35.31 1.53 3.48
N ASP A 47 -34.46 0.72 2.84
CA ASP A 47 -34.90 -0.31 1.90
C ASP A 47 -35.80 -1.36 2.52
N LYS A 48 -35.62 -1.69 3.81
CA LYS A 48 -36.55 -2.60 4.54
C LYS A 48 -37.95 -2.03 4.68
N LEU A 49 -38.05 -0.68 4.66
CA LEU A 49 -39.33 0.03 4.81
C LEU A 49 -39.99 0.27 3.46
N ILE A 50 -39.22 0.74 2.44
CA ILE A 50 -39.80 1.23 1.18
C ILE A 50 -39.59 0.23 0.01
N LYS A 51 -38.75 -0.81 0.18
CA LYS A 51 -38.43 -1.84 -0.83
C LYS A 51 -37.96 -1.23 -2.15
N PHE A 52 -36.67 -0.83 -2.22
CA PHE A 52 -36.08 -0.27 -3.41
C PHE A 52 -36.12 -1.24 -4.62
N LYS A 53 -36.25 -0.67 -5.81
CA LYS A 53 -36.19 -1.44 -7.05
C LYS A 53 -34.80 -2.08 -7.20
N ARG A 54 -34.78 -3.25 -7.87
CA ARG A 54 -33.52 -3.92 -8.22
C ARG A 54 -33.17 -3.68 -9.68
N ASP A 55 -31.87 -3.63 -9.97
CA ASP A 55 -31.38 -3.65 -11.33
C ASP A 55 -31.32 -5.07 -11.89
N ALA A 56 -30.84 -5.22 -13.14
CA ALA A 56 -30.73 -6.50 -13.82
C ALA A 56 -29.75 -7.48 -13.12
N ASP A 57 -28.76 -6.95 -12.37
CA ASP A 57 -27.79 -7.73 -11.61
C ASP A 57 -28.26 -8.05 -10.17
N GLY A 58 -29.48 -7.62 -9.81
CA GLY A 58 -30.10 -7.90 -8.50
C GLY A 58 -29.75 -6.89 -7.39
N PHE A 59 -28.96 -5.86 -7.67
CA PHE A 59 -28.64 -4.81 -6.71
C PHE A 59 -29.80 -3.82 -6.55
N ARG A 60 -30.01 -3.37 -5.35
CA ARG A 60 -31.02 -2.36 -5.01
C ARG A 60 -30.55 -0.98 -5.44
N THR A 61 -31.44 -0.22 -6.06
CA THR A 61 -31.10 1.05 -6.70
C THR A 61 -31.87 2.23 -6.11
N ILE A 62 -31.21 3.39 -6.08
CA ILE A 62 -31.78 4.69 -5.78
C ILE A 62 -31.53 5.58 -7.01
N LEU A 63 -32.57 6.21 -7.53
CA LEU A 63 -32.51 7.01 -8.76
C LEU A 63 -31.88 6.23 -9.94
N GLY A 64 -32.08 4.92 -10.02
CA GLY A 64 -31.52 4.07 -11.06
C GLY A 64 -30.07 3.64 -10.84
N LEU A 65 -29.40 4.07 -9.77
CA LEU A 65 -28.02 3.71 -9.44
C LEU A 65 -27.99 2.76 -8.25
N PRO A 66 -27.20 1.67 -8.30
CA PRO A 66 -27.01 0.80 -7.14
C PRO A 66 -26.27 1.57 -6.03
N TYR A 67 -26.69 1.41 -4.79
CA TYR A 67 -26.00 2.02 -3.68
C TYR A 67 -24.99 1.08 -3.05
N GLN A 68 -23.91 1.65 -2.52
CA GLN A 68 -22.86 0.90 -1.86
C GLN A 68 -23.11 0.73 -0.36
N GLN A 69 -22.76 -0.49 0.14
CA GLN A 69 -22.68 -0.78 1.56
C GLN A 69 -21.30 -1.34 1.90
N TYR A 70 -20.57 -0.60 2.73
CA TYR A 70 -19.24 -1.03 3.19
C TYR A 70 -18.90 -0.40 4.55
N VAL A 71 -17.92 -1.00 5.19
CA VAL A 71 -17.14 -0.42 6.27
C VAL A 71 -15.66 -0.54 5.94
N LYS A 72 -14.92 0.53 6.13
CA LYS A 72 -13.45 0.58 5.95
C LYS A 72 -12.84 1.23 7.19
N THR A 73 -11.81 0.58 7.73
CA THR A 73 -11.07 1.08 8.88
C THR A 73 -9.58 1.06 8.56
N GLU A 74 -8.89 2.12 8.94
CA GLU A 74 -7.45 2.26 8.80
C GLU A 74 -6.86 2.85 10.08
N LEU A 75 -5.74 2.29 10.54
CA LEU A 75 -5.01 2.78 11.69
C LEU A 75 -3.61 3.23 11.23
N ASP A 76 -3.12 4.33 11.76
CA ASP A 76 -1.75 4.80 11.60
C ASP A 76 -1.16 5.04 13.00
N ILE A 77 -0.29 4.13 13.41
CA ILE A 77 0.33 4.12 14.71
C ILE A 77 1.80 4.42 14.52
N ARG A 78 2.31 5.47 15.17
CA ARG A 78 3.71 5.88 15.04
C ARG A 78 4.33 6.09 16.40
N TYR A 79 5.58 5.64 16.54
CA TYR A 79 6.42 5.89 17.69
C TYR A 79 7.67 6.63 17.27
N TYR A 80 7.95 7.73 17.94
CA TYR A 80 9.11 8.58 17.69
C TYR A 80 10.03 8.52 18.90
N ARG A 81 11.30 8.22 18.65
CA ARG A 81 12.35 8.21 19.69
C ARG A 81 13.50 9.11 19.31
N TYR A 82 13.82 10.06 20.16
CA TYR A 82 14.93 10.98 20.00
C TYR A 82 16.15 10.50 20.77
N PHE A 83 17.34 10.60 20.16
CA PHE A 83 18.61 10.19 20.75
C PHE A 83 19.55 11.39 21.00
N GLY A 84 19.07 12.64 20.82
CA GLY A 84 19.87 13.86 20.83
C GLY A 84 20.66 14.07 19.54
N GLY A 85 21.21 15.26 19.36
CA GLY A 85 22.02 15.61 18.18
C GLY A 85 21.30 15.47 16.83
N ASP A 86 20.01 15.80 16.77
CA ASP A 86 19.14 15.65 15.59
C ASP A 86 19.02 14.19 15.08
N ARG A 87 19.19 13.21 15.97
CA ARG A 87 18.97 11.79 15.66
C ARG A 87 17.62 11.34 16.15
N GLN A 88 16.88 10.66 15.28
CA GLN A 88 15.52 10.20 15.57
C GLN A 88 15.29 8.83 14.95
N PHE A 89 14.67 7.95 15.70
CA PHE A 89 14.10 6.70 15.18
C PHE A 89 12.59 6.82 15.13
N VAL A 90 12.02 6.36 14.03
CA VAL A 90 10.57 6.32 13.82
C VAL A 90 10.17 4.91 13.48
N ALA A 91 9.19 4.38 14.19
CA ALA A 91 8.50 3.14 13.86
C ALA A 91 7.04 3.48 13.52
N ARG A 92 6.53 2.91 12.44
CA ARG A 92 5.13 3.07 12.01
C ARG A 92 4.52 1.71 11.73
N LEU A 93 3.24 1.55 12.07
CA LEU A 93 2.39 0.43 11.68
C LEU A 93 1.07 0.97 11.16
N ASN A 94 0.67 0.52 9.97
CA ASN A 94 -0.52 1.01 9.29
C ASN A 94 -1.36 -0.16 8.74
N PRO A 95 -2.12 -0.85 9.59
CA PRO A 95 -3.08 -1.85 9.17
C PRO A 95 -4.39 -1.21 8.66
N GLY A 96 -5.04 -1.87 7.72
CA GLY A 96 -6.33 -1.47 7.20
C GLY A 96 -7.20 -2.67 6.81
N ILE A 97 -8.49 -2.52 6.98
CA ILE A 97 -9.51 -3.51 6.59
C ILE A 97 -10.70 -2.80 5.97
N GLY A 98 -11.16 -3.30 4.84
CA GLY A 98 -12.36 -2.83 4.16
C GLY A 98 -13.26 -4.01 3.81
N LEU A 99 -14.54 -3.90 4.15
CA LEU A 99 -15.52 -4.97 3.96
C LEU A 99 -16.74 -4.41 3.25
N ALA A 100 -17.01 -4.92 2.06
CA ALA A 100 -18.29 -4.75 1.38
C ALA A 100 -19.30 -5.78 1.92
N TYR A 101 -20.54 -5.39 2.03
CA TYR A 101 -21.64 -6.25 2.50
C TYR A 101 -22.99 -5.75 1.99
N GLY A 102 -24.06 -6.55 2.24
CA GLY A 102 -25.43 -6.14 1.95
C GLY A 102 -25.69 -5.96 0.46
N ASN A 103 -25.77 -4.72 0.01
CA ASN A 103 -26.01 -4.40 -1.41
C ASN A 103 -24.71 -4.27 -2.24
N SER A 104 -23.57 -4.68 -1.70
CA SER A 104 -22.28 -4.60 -2.36
C SER A 104 -21.47 -5.88 -2.18
N ASP A 105 -20.94 -6.41 -3.27
CA ASP A 105 -20.08 -7.59 -3.26
C ASP A 105 -18.60 -7.23 -3.11
N LEU A 106 -18.22 -6.07 -3.64
CA LEU A 106 -16.84 -5.57 -3.67
C LEU A 106 -16.79 -4.09 -3.28
N LEU A 107 -15.64 -3.67 -2.76
CA LEU A 107 -15.34 -2.25 -2.59
C LEU A 107 -15.11 -1.60 -3.97
N THR A 108 -15.52 -0.33 -4.12
CA THR A 108 -15.13 0.45 -5.31
C THR A 108 -13.63 0.68 -5.35
N PHE A 109 -13.14 1.05 -6.53
CA PHE A 109 -11.73 1.34 -6.78
C PHE A 109 -11.16 2.32 -5.75
N GLU A 110 -11.85 3.42 -5.46
CA GLU A 110 -11.41 4.49 -4.56
C GLU A 110 -11.39 4.07 -3.07
N LYS A 111 -12.13 3.04 -2.73
CA LYS A 111 -12.24 2.56 -1.35
C LYS A 111 -11.30 1.39 -1.04
N ASN A 112 -10.76 0.74 -2.05
CA ASN A 112 -9.75 -0.28 -1.87
C ASN A 112 -8.43 0.31 -1.35
N PHE A 113 -7.66 -0.52 -0.64
CA PHE A 113 -6.30 -0.19 -0.27
C PHE A 113 -5.31 -0.51 -1.40
N PHE A 114 -4.18 0.17 -1.36
CA PHE A 114 -3.01 -0.14 -2.17
C PHE A 114 -1.75 -0.10 -1.31
N ALA A 115 -0.66 -0.70 -1.76
CA ALA A 115 0.64 -0.66 -1.12
C ALA A 115 1.73 -0.13 -2.06
N GLY A 116 2.86 0.26 -1.43
CA GLY A 116 3.98 0.89 -2.14
C GLY A 116 3.90 2.41 -2.20
N GLY A 117 4.91 3.02 -2.82
CA GLY A 117 5.03 4.46 -2.94
C GLY A 117 5.86 5.12 -1.84
N SER A 118 6.00 6.43 -1.94
CA SER A 118 6.95 7.20 -1.15
C SER A 118 6.64 7.30 0.37
N SER A 119 5.44 6.91 0.79
CA SER A 119 5.03 6.92 2.21
C SER A 119 4.57 5.55 2.72
N GLY A 120 4.69 4.51 1.89
CA GLY A 120 4.42 3.11 2.24
C GLY A 120 5.67 2.26 2.13
N VAL A 121 5.62 1.16 1.37
CA VAL A 121 6.78 0.30 1.09
C VAL A 121 7.58 0.90 -0.07
N ARG A 122 8.59 1.72 0.24
CA ARG A 122 9.31 2.62 -0.70
C ARG A 122 10.09 1.92 -1.80
N ALA A 123 10.36 0.63 -1.68
CA ALA A 123 11.02 -0.16 -2.72
C ALA A 123 10.08 -0.54 -3.89
N TRP A 124 8.78 -0.24 -3.79
CA TRP A 124 7.79 -0.41 -4.85
C TRP A 124 7.16 0.91 -5.24
N GLN A 125 6.87 1.06 -6.51
CA GLN A 125 6.01 2.15 -6.98
C GLN A 125 4.62 2.02 -6.36
N ALA A 126 3.95 3.14 -6.12
CA ALA A 126 2.58 3.14 -5.62
C ALA A 126 1.67 2.24 -6.47
N ARG A 127 0.82 1.45 -5.80
CA ARG A 127 -0.16 0.55 -6.42
C ARG A 127 0.46 -0.59 -7.26
N THR A 128 1.73 -0.95 -6.99
CA THR A 128 2.38 -2.04 -7.72
C THR A 128 2.72 -3.24 -6.87
N LEU A 129 2.53 -3.17 -5.57
CA LEU A 129 2.78 -4.26 -4.63
C LEU A 129 1.48 -5.02 -4.33
N GLY A 130 1.55 -6.34 -4.34
CA GLY A 130 0.43 -7.25 -4.02
C GLY A 130 -0.52 -7.50 -5.17
N PRO A 131 -1.72 -8.03 -4.91
CA PRO A 131 -2.15 -8.56 -3.62
C PRO A 131 -1.48 -9.91 -3.30
N GLY A 132 -1.16 -10.12 -2.03
CA GLY A 132 -0.53 -11.35 -1.55
C GLY A 132 0.75 -11.70 -2.29
N ASN A 133 0.84 -12.94 -2.79
CA ASN A 133 1.94 -13.39 -3.65
C ASN A 133 1.58 -13.44 -5.14
N TYR A 134 0.59 -12.69 -5.56
CA TYR A 134 0.19 -12.62 -6.96
C TYR A 134 1.34 -12.16 -7.86
N ASN A 135 1.63 -12.97 -8.88
CA ASN A 135 2.61 -12.65 -9.90
C ASN A 135 1.95 -11.86 -11.04
N ARG A 136 2.24 -10.57 -11.14
CA ARG A 136 1.71 -9.67 -12.20
C ARG A 136 2.24 -10.02 -13.59
N ALA A 137 3.35 -10.71 -13.66
CA ALA A 137 4.06 -11.00 -14.91
C ALA A 137 3.73 -12.40 -15.48
N VAL A 138 2.58 -12.99 -15.07
CA VAL A 138 2.16 -14.30 -15.55
C VAL A 138 2.22 -14.37 -17.08
N LEU A 139 2.96 -15.33 -17.57
CA LEU A 139 2.99 -15.68 -19.00
C LEU A 139 1.79 -16.53 -19.33
N GLY A 140 1.27 -16.39 -20.56
CA GLY A 140 0.24 -17.29 -21.08
C GLY A 140 0.74 -18.73 -21.18
N THR A 141 -0.18 -19.68 -21.38
CA THR A 141 0.13 -21.11 -21.51
C THR A 141 1.03 -21.45 -22.71
N ASP A 142 1.19 -20.51 -23.64
CA ASP A 142 2.06 -20.61 -24.82
C ASP A 142 3.48 -20.05 -24.56
N GLY A 143 3.82 -19.70 -23.32
CA GLY A 143 5.10 -19.09 -22.93
C GLY A 143 5.27 -17.65 -23.43
N LYS A 144 4.28 -17.09 -24.13
CA LYS A 144 4.26 -15.67 -24.52
C LYS A 144 3.59 -14.85 -23.44
N ALA A 145 4.04 -13.60 -23.30
CA ALA A 145 3.37 -12.66 -22.41
C ALA A 145 1.89 -12.58 -22.83
N ASP A 146 0.99 -12.92 -21.90
CA ASP A 146 -0.44 -12.74 -22.11
C ASP A 146 -0.67 -11.26 -22.50
N THR A 147 -1.00 -11.02 -23.76
CA THR A 147 -1.14 -9.67 -24.32
C THR A 147 -2.24 -8.89 -23.63
N LEU A 148 -3.29 -9.57 -23.16
CA LEU A 148 -4.30 -8.95 -22.30
C LEU A 148 -3.70 -8.49 -20.98
N ARG A 149 -2.90 -9.33 -20.30
CA ARG A 149 -2.24 -9.01 -19.04
C ARG A 149 -1.00 -8.12 -19.23
N ALA A 150 -0.33 -8.19 -20.35
CA ALA A 150 0.76 -7.25 -20.68
C ALA A 150 0.25 -5.81 -20.86
N ASN A 151 -0.93 -5.64 -21.41
CA ASN A 151 -1.61 -4.34 -21.48
C ASN A 151 -2.14 -3.88 -20.11
N LEU A 152 -2.29 -4.79 -19.15
CA LEU A 152 -2.65 -4.51 -17.76
C LEU A 152 -1.45 -4.08 -16.90
N ARG A 153 -0.30 -3.75 -17.50
CA ARG A 153 0.91 -3.27 -16.78
C ARG A 153 0.64 -2.08 -15.85
N ASN A 154 -0.36 -1.29 -16.18
CA ASN A 154 -0.73 -0.09 -15.46
C ASN A 154 -1.95 -0.28 -14.56
N LEU A 155 -2.49 -1.52 -14.44
CA LEU A 155 -3.59 -1.75 -13.51
C LEU A 155 -3.07 -1.70 -12.07
N ASP A 156 -3.66 -0.81 -11.33
CA ASP A 156 -3.43 -0.65 -9.92
C ASP A 156 -3.71 -1.96 -9.17
N GLN A 157 -2.77 -2.37 -8.34
CA GLN A 157 -2.99 -3.48 -7.43
C GLN A 157 -3.75 -2.98 -6.23
N LEU A 158 -4.89 -3.61 -5.95
CA LEU A 158 -5.85 -3.21 -4.93
C LEU A 158 -6.20 -4.40 -4.04
N GLY A 159 -6.57 -4.10 -2.79
CA GLY A 159 -6.98 -5.10 -1.82
C GLY A 159 -7.93 -4.55 -0.77
N GLU A 160 -8.67 -5.44 -0.15
CA GLU A 160 -9.57 -5.14 0.97
C GLU A 160 -8.86 -5.15 2.32
N TYR A 161 -7.69 -5.82 2.41
CA TYR A 161 -6.83 -5.79 3.59
C TYR A 161 -5.50 -5.14 3.25
N LYS A 162 -4.93 -4.43 4.20
CA LYS A 162 -3.62 -3.79 4.12
C LYS A 162 -2.84 -3.98 5.41
N LEU A 163 -1.55 -4.22 5.29
CA LEU A 163 -0.60 -4.08 6.38
C LEU A 163 0.66 -3.45 5.84
N GLU A 164 1.03 -2.30 6.35
CA GLU A 164 2.31 -1.65 6.10
C GLU A 164 2.99 -1.32 7.42
N GLY A 165 4.31 -1.42 7.43
CA GLY A 165 5.14 -1.00 8.55
C GLY A 165 6.45 -0.43 8.08
N ASN A 166 6.95 0.53 8.83
CA ASN A 166 8.14 1.28 8.48
C ASN A 166 9.01 1.48 9.72
N PHE A 167 10.31 1.27 9.56
CA PHE A 167 11.33 1.66 10.52
C PHE A 167 12.25 2.64 9.82
N GLU A 168 12.47 3.82 10.40
CA GLU A 168 13.33 4.84 9.82
C GLU A 168 14.24 5.45 10.90
N TYR A 169 15.54 5.46 10.64
CA TYR A 169 16.52 6.15 11.45
C TYR A 169 17.00 7.39 10.72
N ARG A 170 16.77 8.55 11.32
CA ARG A 170 17.10 9.88 10.79
C ARG A 170 18.29 10.44 11.55
N PHE A 171 19.21 11.06 10.82
CA PHE A 171 20.39 11.67 11.40
C PHE A 171 20.82 12.92 10.62
N LYS A 172 21.47 13.83 11.29
CA LYS A 172 22.00 15.04 10.66
C LYS A 172 23.28 14.74 9.88
N ILE A 173 23.40 15.32 8.69
CA ILE A 173 24.62 15.25 7.86
C ILE A 173 25.30 16.62 7.85
N ILE A 174 24.58 17.68 7.42
CA ILE A 174 25.12 19.04 7.27
C ILE A 174 24.15 20.04 7.91
N ASN A 175 24.72 21.00 8.66
CA ASN A 175 23.91 22.03 9.33
C ASN A 175 23.30 23.05 8.34
N SER A 176 24.02 23.39 7.31
CA SER A 176 23.56 24.32 6.29
C SER A 176 24.24 24.03 4.95
N PHE A 177 23.44 23.75 3.94
CA PHE A 177 23.83 23.64 2.56
C PHE A 177 22.84 24.45 1.72
N MET A 178 23.28 25.57 1.14
CA MET A 178 22.42 26.50 0.39
C MET A 178 21.14 26.92 1.15
N GLY A 179 21.28 27.15 2.48
CA GLY A 179 20.16 27.53 3.34
C GLY A 179 19.31 26.37 3.89
N ALA A 180 19.55 25.15 3.46
CA ALA A 180 18.84 23.95 3.92
C ALA A 180 19.67 23.16 4.95
N LYS A 181 19.03 22.57 5.96
CA LYS A 181 19.65 21.53 6.79
C LYS A 181 19.55 20.20 6.04
N VAL A 182 20.68 19.51 5.86
CA VAL A 182 20.70 18.21 5.19
C VAL A 182 20.72 17.10 6.23
N LYS A 183 19.70 16.25 6.20
CA LYS A 183 19.57 15.06 7.05
C LYS A 183 19.60 13.80 6.19
N GLY A 184 20.23 12.76 6.71
CA GLY A 184 20.16 11.41 6.14
C GLY A 184 19.07 10.60 6.80
N ALA A 185 18.60 9.60 6.10
CA ALA A 185 17.76 8.56 6.68
C ALA A 185 18.12 7.20 6.11
N THR A 186 18.09 6.17 6.95
CA THR A 186 18.06 4.77 6.53
C THR A 186 16.74 4.16 6.97
N PHE A 187 16.22 3.23 6.18
CA PHE A 187 14.90 2.69 6.45
C PHE A 187 14.74 1.23 6.05
N THR A 188 13.82 0.58 6.71
CA THR A 188 13.28 -0.73 6.35
C THR A 188 11.77 -0.64 6.35
N ASP A 189 11.17 -0.96 5.22
CA ASP A 189 9.73 -0.98 5.03
C ASP A 189 9.28 -2.41 4.79
N PHE A 190 8.11 -2.77 5.31
CA PHE A 190 7.48 -4.04 5.02
C PHE A 190 5.98 -3.84 4.83
N GLY A 191 5.35 -4.72 4.08
CA GLY A 191 3.91 -4.64 3.91
C GLY A 191 3.40 -5.41 2.71
N ASN A 192 2.09 -5.43 2.60
CA ASN A 192 1.35 -5.93 1.45
C ASN A 192 -0.12 -5.52 1.56
N ILE A 193 -0.87 -5.81 0.50
CA ILE A 193 -2.33 -5.81 0.47
C ILE A 193 -2.83 -7.21 0.12
N TRP A 194 -4.09 -7.50 0.43
CA TRP A 194 -4.71 -8.78 0.11
C TRP A 194 -6.17 -8.59 -0.29
N ARG A 195 -6.65 -9.53 -1.10
CA ARG A 195 -8.07 -9.70 -1.38
C ARG A 195 -8.75 -10.50 -0.26
N ARG A 196 -10.01 -10.19 -0.01
CA ARG A 196 -10.84 -10.96 0.90
C ARG A 196 -11.13 -12.36 0.38
N ASN A 197 -11.47 -12.45 -0.90
CA ASN A 197 -11.87 -13.68 -1.55
C ASN A 197 -10.84 -14.14 -2.57
N VAL A 198 -10.80 -15.43 -2.81
CA VAL A 198 -10.04 -16.01 -3.92
C VAL A 198 -10.55 -15.43 -5.24
N SER A 199 -9.64 -14.96 -6.06
CA SER A 199 -9.93 -14.41 -7.39
C SER A 199 -9.17 -15.17 -8.46
N VAL A 200 -9.86 -15.51 -9.54
CA VAL A 200 -9.22 -16.08 -10.74
C VAL A 200 -8.28 -15.06 -11.39
N GLU A 201 -8.59 -13.78 -11.27
CA GLU A 201 -7.78 -12.69 -11.81
C GLU A 201 -6.47 -12.45 -11.03
N ASN A 202 -6.49 -12.76 -9.73
CA ASN A 202 -5.34 -12.57 -8.82
C ASN A 202 -5.10 -13.84 -7.99
N PRO A 203 -4.69 -14.96 -8.59
CA PRO A 203 -4.44 -16.20 -7.86
C PRO A 203 -3.31 -15.99 -6.82
N GLY A 204 -3.55 -16.43 -5.58
CA GLY A 204 -2.63 -16.20 -4.45
C GLY A 204 -2.73 -14.81 -3.82
N GLY A 205 -3.67 -13.98 -4.28
CA GLY A 205 -3.90 -12.64 -3.72
C GLY A 205 -4.77 -12.61 -2.48
N GLU A 206 -5.37 -13.72 -2.08
CA GLU A 206 -6.25 -13.80 -0.92
C GLU A 206 -5.51 -13.76 0.41
N PHE A 207 -6.15 -13.17 1.42
CA PHE A 207 -5.62 -13.12 2.77
C PHE A 207 -5.70 -14.49 3.45
N LYS A 208 -4.54 -14.97 3.93
CA LYS A 208 -4.42 -16.17 4.77
C LYS A 208 -3.52 -15.87 5.96
N PHE A 209 -4.07 -15.97 7.16
CA PHE A 209 -3.34 -15.62 8.38
C PHE A 209 -2.03 -16.39 8.55
N ASN A 210 -2.03 -17.69 8.21
CA ASN A 210 -0.84 -18.54 8.29
C ASN A 210 0.22 -18.26 7.20
N GLN A 211 -0.10 -17.46 6.19
CA GLN A 211 0.81 -17.09 5.10
C GLN A 211 1.26 -15.63 5.16
N ILE A 212 0.80 -14.87 6.13
CA ILE A 212 1.04 -13.42 6.19
C ILE A 212 2.54 -13.08 6.11
N PHE A 213 3.39 -13.79 6.84
CA PHE A 213 4.84 -13.57 6.82
C PHE A 213 5.48 -13.95 5.48
N ASN A 214 4.98 -15.00 4.80
CA ASN A 214 5.46 -15.38 3.48
C ASN A 214 5.06 -14.35 2.42
N GLN A 215 3.90 -13.73 2.59
CA GLN A 215 3.35 -12.76 1.66
C GLN A 215 3.78 -11.31 1.93
N LEU A 216 4.48 -11.04 3.05
CA LEU A 216 5.04 -9.70 3.29
C LEU A 216 6.21 -9.42 2.36
N ALA A 217 6.15 -8.29 1.67
CA ALA A 217 7.28 -7.67 0.98
C ALA A 217 8.16 -6.95 1.99
N ILE A 218 9.47 -6.92 1.74
CA ILE A 218 10.45 -6.18 2.55
C ILE A 218 11.33 -5.36 1.61
N GLY A 219 11.42 -4.07 1.89
CA GLY A 219 12.32 -3.14 1.24
C GLY A 219 13.24 -2.44 2.23
N MET A 220 14.46 -2.16 1.83
CA MET A 220 15.41 -1.37 2.61
C MET A 220 15.91 -0.22 1.76
N GLY A 221 16.40 0.84 2.40
CA GLY A 221 16.94 1.94 1.63
C GLY A 221 17.55 3.05 2.45
N ALA A 222 17.96 4.07 1.72
CA ALA A 222 18.48 5.30 2.29
C ALA A 222 17.94 6.51 1.54
N GLY A 223 17.99 7.66 2.18
CA GLY A 223 17.53 8.88 1.54
C GLY A 223 18.08 10.15 2.17
N LEU A 224 17.90 11.24 1.45
CA LEU A 224 18.29 12.58 1.87
C LEU A 224 17.05 13.44 2.13
N ARG A 225 17.15 14.32 3.11
CA ARG A 225 16.13 15.28 3.53
C ARG A 225 16.74 16.66 3.50
N PHE A 226 16.23 17.54 2.66
CA PHE A 226 16.62 18.96 2.57
C PHE A 226 15.56 19.79 3.27
N ASP A 227 15.86 20.18 4.50
CA ASP A 227 14.95 20.90 5.40
C ASP A 227 15.18 22.41 5.24
N LEU A 228 14.23 23.09 4.62
CA LEU A 228 14.24 24.52 4.31
C LEU A 228 13.41 25.34 5.30
N ASN A 229 13.11 24.81 6.48
CA ASN A 229 12.26 25.35 7.55
C ASN A 229 10.75 25.38 7.22
N TYR A 230 10.36 25.73 5.99
CA TYR A 230 8.95 25.78 5.54
C TYR A 230 8.50 24.47 4.91
N PHE A 231 9.40 23.76 4.27
CA PHE A 231 9.14 22.46 3.66
C PHE A 231 10.42 21.62 3.61
N VAL A 232 10.21 20.32 3.53
CA VAL A 232 11.30 19.34 3.45
C VAL A 232 11.21 18.65 2.10
N PHE A 233 12.26 18.74 1.29
CA PHE A 233 12.42 17.89 0.12
C PHE A 233 13.06 16.58 0.50
N ARG A 234 12.55 15.51 -0.07
CA ARG A 234 12.99 14.16 0.22
C ARG A 234 13.33 13.41 -1.06
N LEU A 235 14.49 12.76 -1.05
CA LEU A 235 14.93 11.82 -2.06
C LEU A 235 15.22 10.49 -1.38
N ASP A 236 14.52 9.43 -1.77
CA ASP A 236 14.71 8.09 -1.23
C ASP A 236 15.06 7.10 -2.35
N ALA A 237 16.01 6.20 -2.07
CA ALA A 237 16.31 5.03 -2.88
C ALA A 237 15.96 3.78 -2.07
N GLY A 238 14.94 3.05 -2.51
CA GLY A 238 14.47 1.81 -1.89
C GLY A 238 14.89 0.61 -2.72
N ILE A 239 15.44 -0.40 -2.08
CA ILE A 239 15.91 -1.66 -2.68
C ILE A 239 14.98 -2.77 -2.21
N LYS A 240 14.51 -3.60 -3.14
CA LYS A 240 13.71 -4.79 -2.82
C LYS A 240 14.61 -5.85 -2.18
N VAL A 241 14.26 -6.25 -0.97
CA VAL A 241 14.94 -7.32 -0.23
C VAL A 241 14.20 -8.63 -0.43
N LYS A 242 12.90 -8.62 -0.14
CA LYS A 242 12.01 -9.78 -0.28
C LYS A 242 10.78 -9.36 -1.08
N ASP A 243 10.51 -10.08 -2.16
CA ASP A 243 9.35 -9.86 -3.03
C ASP A 243 8.46 -11.11 -3.04
N PRO A 244 7.23 -11.06 -2.49
CA PRO A 244 6.38 -12.22 -2.32
C PRO A 244 5.84 -12.83 -3.62
N GLN A 245 5.99 -12.17 -4.77
CA GLN A 245 5.60 -12.76 -6.06
C GLN A 245 6.44 -13.98 -6.46
N PHE A 246 7.63 -14.12 -5.87
CA PHE A 246 8.50 -15.29 -6.04
C PHE A 246 8.23 -16.32 -4.94
N SER A 247 8.76 -17.53 -5.08
CA SER A 247 8.55 -18.64 -4.15
C SER A 247 9.85 -19.09 -3.48
N GLY A 248 9.72 -19.67 -2.29
CA GLY A 248 10.86 -20.25 -1.55
C GLY A 248 11.97 -19.23 -1.28
N SER A 249 13.22 -19.63 -1.50
CA SER A 249 14.41 -18.79 -1.31
C SER A 249 14.50 -17.64 -2.32
N ASP A 250 13.82 -17.74 -3.44
CA ASP A 250 13.83 -16.73 -4.52
C ASP A 250 13.02 -15.48 -4.18
N GLN A 251 12.19 -15.55 -3.14
CA GLN A 251 11.58 -14.37 -2.56
C GLN A 251 12.62 -13.34 -2.13
N TYR A 252 13.81 -13.77 -1.71
CA TYR A 252 14.90 -12.87 -1.31
C TYR A 252 15.66 -12.36 -2.54
N VAL A 253 14.98 -11.50 -3.29
CA VAL A 253 15.47 -10.97 -4.58
C VAL A 253 16.75 -10.14 -4.46
N ILE A 254 17.10 -9.70 -3.27
CA ILE A 254 18.34 -8.95 -3.01
C ILE A 254 19.59 -9.73 -3.45
N LYS A 255 19.56 -11.07 -3.42
CA LYS A 255 20.69 -11.91 -3.89
C LYS A 255 21.01 -11.70 -5.37
N TYR A 256 20.02 -11.27 -6.15
CA TYR A 256 20.17 -11.02 -7.58
C TYR A 256 20.51 -9.56 -7.92
N LEU A 257 20.65 -8.67 -6.93
CA LEU A 257 20.88 -7.24 -7.16
C LEU A 257 22.09 -6.97 -8.03
N PHE A 258 23.16 -7.74 -7.82
CA PHE A 258 24.43 -7.64 -8.57
C PHE A 258 24.60 -8.73 -9.63
N ASN A 259 23.69 -9.72 -9.68
CA ASN A 259 23.70 -10.82 -10.66
C ASN A 259 22.40 -10.85 -11.47
N LYS A 260 22.18 -9.79 -12.25
CA LYS A 260 20.95 -9.62 -13.03
C LYS A 260 20.79 -10.63 -14.16
N ASN A 261 21.89 -11.21 -14.67
CA ASN A 261 21.83 -12.23 -15.71
C ASN A 261 21.24 -13.53 -15.16
N GLU A 262 21.73 -14.00 -14.02
CA GLU A 262 21.15 -15.17 -13.34
C GLU A 262 19.65 -14.95 -13.04
N PHE A 263 19.25 -13.74 -12.61
CA PHE A 263 17.85 -13.42 -12.40
C PHE A 263 17.02 -13.55 -13.69
N LYS A 264 17.55 -13.04 -14.81
CA LYS A 264 16.90 -13.15 -16.11
C LYS A 264 16.74 -14.59 -16.55
N ASP A 265 17.80 -15.38 -16.44
CA ASP A 265 17.82 -16.77 -16.86
C ASP A 265 16.83 -17.62 -16.02
N ASN A 266 16.82 -17.42 -14.71
CA ASN A 266 15.95 -18.18 -13.81
C ASN A 266 14.46 -17.85 -13.99
N PHE A 267 14.11 -16.61 -14.37
CA PHE A 267 12.73 -16.13 -14.37
C PHE A 267 12.19 -15.74 -15.77
N ALA A 268 12.94 -15.98 -16.84
CA ALA A 268 12.54 -15.64 -18.21
C ALA A 268 11.17 -16.23 -18.60
N ASN A 269 10.90 -17.46 -18.15
CA ASN A 269 9.67 -18.21 -18.52
C ASN A 269 8.51 -18.05 -17.52
N THR A 270 8.73 -17.43 -16.37
CA THR A 270 7.71 -17.36 -15.31
C THR A 270 7.37 -15.93 -14.88
N HIS A 271 8.30 -15.03 -15.05
CA HIS A 271 8.20 -13.62 -14.71
C HIS A 271 8.72 -12.79 -15.88
N ARG A 272 8.67 -11.49 -15.77
CA ARG A 272 9.23 -10.58 -16.79
C ARG A 272 10.46 -9.87 -16.22
N PRO A 273 11.60 -10.56 -16.17
CA PRO A 273 12.81 -10.04 -15.54
C PRO A 273 13.40 -8.83 -16.28
N ASP A 274 13.07 -8.67 -17.57
CA ASP A 274 13.45 -7.53 -18.42
C ASP A 274 12.91 -6.19 -17.89
N VAL A 275 11.73 -6.19 -17.27
CA VAL A 275 11.08 -4.98 -16.74
C VAL A 275 11.13 -4.89 -15.21
N TYR A 276 11.73 -5.89 -14.55
CA TYR A 276 11.82 -5.92 -13.10
C TYR A 276 12.79 -4.86 -12.57
N ARG A 277 12.34 -4.09 -11.59
CA ARG A 277 13.15 -3.04 -10.95
C ARG A 277 13.50 -3.45 -9.53
N PHE A 278 14.80 -3.64 -9.26
CA PHE A 278 15.35 -3.91 -7.93
C PHE A 278 15.36 -2.67 -7.05
N VAL A 279 15.56 -1.50 -7.66
CA VAL A 279 15.68 -0.21 -6.98
C VAL A 279 14.56 0.71 -7.45
N GLN A 280 13.91 1.35 -6.50
CA GLN A 280 12.90 2.39 -6.73
C GLN A 280 13.39 3.71 -6.13
N TYR A 281 13.37 4.76 -6.94
CA TYR A 281 13.63 6.12 -6.49
C TYR A 281 12.32 6.85 -6.25
N ASN A 282 12.24 7.54 -5.13
CA ASN A 282 11.07 8.33 -4.75
C ASN A 282 11.50 9.77 -4.46
N PHE A 283 10.74 10.70 -4.99
CA PHE A 283 10.77 12.09 -4.61
C PHE A 283 9.53 12.42 -3.77
N GLY A 284 9.70 13.25 -2.76
CA GLY A 284 8.58 13.66 -1.91
C GLY A 284 8.78 15.03 -1.30
N ILE A 285 7.67 15.66 -0.93
CA ILE A 285 7.65 16.90 -0.15
C ILE A 285 7.06 16.55 1.23
N GLY A 286 7.72 16.97 2.28
CA GLY A 286 7.39 16.59 3.66
C GLY A 286 8.07 15.30 4.12
N MET A 287 7.84 14.93 5.39
CA MET A 287 8.29 13.65 5.92
C MET A 287 7.38 12.52 5.44
N PRO A 288 7.86 11.27 5.31
CA PRO A 288 7.03 10.17 4.83
C PRO A 288 5.89 9.86 5.80
N PHE A 289 6.12 10.11 7.05
CA PHE A 289 5.17 9.94 8.17
C PHE A 289 5.64 10.73 9.39
#